data_53c5509898d4d8dde2e14058a09421b7
#
_entry.id   53c5509898d4d8dde2e14058a09421b7
#
_cell.length_a   1.000
_cell.length_b   1.000
_cell.length_c   1.000
_cell.angle_alpha   90.00
_cell.angle_beta   90.00
_cell.angle_gamma   90.00
#
_symmetry.space_group_name_H-M   'P 1'
#
loop_
_entity.id
_entity.type
_entity.pdbx_description
1 polymer ?
#
loop_
_entity_poly.entity_id
_entity_poly.type
_entity_poly.pdbx_seq_one_letter_code
_entity_poly.pdbx_strand_id
1 'polypeptide(L)'
;MNIPKSVWWLVIGMALNITGASFLWPLNTIFMKEELHKSLTIAGIVLMINSFGMVVGNLLGGSLFDKLGGYKTILIGTFTCLCSTTLLNLFHGWPWYAIWLVLLGFGGGMIVPAIYAMAGAVWPNGGRQTFNAIYLAQNIGVALGAALGGFVAEFSFNYIFMANLIMYVLFAIVAITQFNLEINAKFKPQDSIDLKSKENKKRFTAMMLVCAMFAICWIAYIQWETTIASFTQSINISMSQYSVLWTINGIMILVAQPLIRPIII
;
A
#
# COMPACT_ATOMS: atom_id res chain seq x y z
N MET A 1 -0.73 17.36 21.65
CA MET A 1 -1.98 17.58 20.89
C MET A 1 -2.60 16.22 20.65
N ASN A 2 -3.88 16.06 20.97
CA ASN A 2 -4.57 14.78 20.77
C ASN A 2 -5.04 14.69 19.33
N ILE A 3 -4.69 13.60 18.65
CA ILE A 3 -5.14 13.29 17.28
C ILE A 3 -6.68 13.18 17.29
N PRO A 4 -7.40 13.87 16.38
CA PRO A 4 -8.87 13.78 16.29
C PRO A 4 -9.34 12.34 16.02
N LYS A 5 -10.51 11.99 16.53
CA LYS A 5 -11.10 10.65 16.30
C LYS A 5 -11.25 10.31 14.81
N SER A 6 -11.59 11.29 13.99
CA SER A 6 -11.71 11.13 12.54
C SER A 6 -10.41 10.70 11.88
N VAL A 7 -9.26 11.24 12.32
CA VAL A 7 -7.93 10.84 11.83
C VAL A 7 -7.58 9.43 12.32
N TRP A 8 -7.98 9.07 13.55
CA TRP A 8 -7.75 7.72 14.06
C TRP A 8 -8.46 6.64 13.22
N TRP A 9 -9.67 6.92 12.72
CA TRP A 9 -10.35 5.99 11.81
C TRP A 9 -9.60 5.83 10.48
N LEU A 10 -9.01 6.90 9.94
CA LEU A 10 -8.17 6.81 8.75
C LEU A 10 -6.88 6.01 9.01
N VAL A 11 -6.28 6.16 10.20
CA VAL A 11 -5.11 5.38 10.65
C VAL A 11 -5.45 3.89 10.76
N ILE A 12 -6.59 3.55 11.38
CA ILE A 12 -7.07 2.17 11.49
C ILE A 12 -7.36 1.59 10.09
N GLY A 13 -8.06 2.34 9.25
CA GLY A 13 -8.34 1.90 7.89
C GLY A 13 -7.07 1.67 7.07
N MET A 14 -6.07 2.55 7.20
CA MET A 14 -4.78 2.36 6.55
C MET A 14 -4.09 1.06 7.03
N ALA A 15 -4.08 0.81 8.35
CA ALA A 15 -3.52 -0.42 8.90
C ALA A 15 -4.23 -1.66 8.34
N LEU A 16 -5.57 -1.68 8.31
CA LEU A 16 -6.35 -2.80 7.77
C LEU A 16 -6.07 -3.02 6.27
N ASN A 17 -6.09 -1.93 5.48
CA ASN A 17 -5.83 -2.00 4.04
C ASN A 17 -4.45 -2.57 3.73
N ILE A 18 -3.41 -2.08 4.42
CA ILE A 18 -2.04 -2.53 4.18
C ILE A 18 -1.80 -3.93 4.76
N THR A 19 -2.39 -4.27 5.90
CA THR A 19 -2.33 -5.65 6.42
C THR A 19 -2.89 -6.62 5.39
N GLY A 20 -4.05 -6.31 4.80
CA GLY A 20 -4.64 -7.11 3.73
C GLY A 20 -3.70 -7.27 2.55
N ALA A 21 -3.20 -6.18 1.99
CA ALA A 21 -2.27 -6.22 0.86
C ALA A 21 -1.00 -7.03 1.17
N SER A 22 -0.48 -6.92 2.39
CA SER A 22 0.77 -7.55 2.80
C SER A 22 0.68 -9.05 3.07
N PHE A 23 -0.51 -9.63 3.10
CA PHE A 23 -0.67 -11.09 3.04
C PHE A 23 -0.16 -11.67 1.71
N LEU A 24 -0.33 -10.93 0.62
CA LEU A 24 0.03 -11.39 -0.73
C LEU A 24 1.42 -10.93 -1.16
N TRP A 25 1.82 -9.70 -0.84
CA TRP A 25 3.02 -9.07 -1.37
C TRP A 25 4.27 -9.95 -1.34
N PRO A 26 4.73 -10.43 -0.18
CA PRO A 26 5.97 -11.20 -0.13
C PRO A 26 5.85 -12.59 -0.75
N LEU A 27 4.64 -13.05 -1.00
CA LEU A 27 4.34 -14.41 -1.42
C LEU A 27 3.93 -14.54 -2.89
N ASN A 28 3.68 -13.42 -3.58
CA ASN A 28 3.23 -13.42 -4.98
C ASN A 28 4.18 -14.22 -5.91
N THR A 29 5.48 -13.97 -5.80
CA THR A 29 6.49 -14.65 -6.63
C THR A 29 6.56 -16.14 -6.30
N ILE A 30 6.48 -16.47 -5.02
CA ILE A 30 6.52 -17.87 -4.54
C ILE A 30 5.28 -18.60 -5.03
N PHE A 31 4.08 -18.04 -4.86
CA PHE A 31 2.85 -18.64 -5.34
C PHE A 31 2.86 -18.88 -6.86
N MET A 32 3.29 -17.90 -7.65
CA MET A 32 3.37 -18.07 -9.10
C MET A 32 4.37 -19.15 -9.51
N LYS A 33 5.49 -19.31 -8.78
CA LYS A 33 6.51 -20.30 -9.07
C LYS A 33 6.10 -21.69 -8.61
N GLU A 34 5.71 -21.85 -7.35
CA GLU A 34 5.49 -23.14 -6.72
C GLU A 34 4.10 -23.74 -7.06
N GLU A 35 3.05 -22.91 -7.02
CA GLU A 35 1.67 -23.40 -7.24
C GLU A 35 1.24 -23.28 -8.71
N LEU A 36 1.56 -22.17 -9.38
CA LEU A 36 1.18 -21.97 -10.78
C LEU A 36 2.24 -22.44 -11.78
N HIS A 37 3.38 -22.96 -11.30
CA HIS A 37 4.50 -23.46 -12.11
C HIS A 37 4.96 -22.49 -13.20
N LYS A 38 5.01 -21.19 -12.87
CA LYS A 38 5.45 -20.14 -13.80
C LYS A 38 6.92 -19.77 -13.56
N SER A 39 7.58 -19.36 -14.64
CA SER A 39 8.97 -18.88 -14.54
C SER A 39 9.03 -17.54 -13.75
N LEU A 40 10.19 -17.27 -13.15
CA LEU A 40 10.43 -15.98 -12.47
C LEU A 40 10.26 -14.79 -13.42
N THR A 41 10.56 -14.98 -14.72
CA THR A 41 10.35 -13.96 -15.75
C THR A 41 8.85 -13.62 -15.87
N ILE A 42 7.98 -14.63 -15.92
CA ILE A 42 6.52 -14.41 -15.97
C ILE A 42 6.04 -13.74 -14.69
N ALA A 43 6.52 -14.19 -13.52
CA ALA A 43 6.19 -13.55 -12.25
C ALA A 43 6.60 -12.08 -12.23
N GLY A 44 7.82 -11.76 -12.67
CA GLY A 44 8.29 -10.38 -12.79
C GLY A 44 7.44 -9.52 -13.73
N ILE A 45 7.02 -10.07 -14.88
CA ILE A 45 6.12 -9.37 -15.83
C ILE A 45 4.77 -9.09 -15.17
N VAL A 46 4.18 -10.05 -14.47
CA VAL A 46 2.90 -9.87 -13.76
C VAL A 46 3.01 -8.79 -12.70
N LEU A 47 4.08 -8.80 -11.89
CA LEU A 47 4.31 -7.78 -10.86
C LEU A 47 4.57 -6.39 -11.47
N MET A 48 5.24 -6.33 -12.61
CA MET A 48 5.42 -5.09 -13.37
C MET A 48 4.07 -4.53 -13.84
N ILE A 49 3.20 -5.34 -14.42
CA ILE A 49 1.87 -4.93 -14.87
C ILE A 49 0.99 -4.54 -13.66
N ASN A 50 1.09 -5.25 -12.55
CA ASN A 50 0.43 -4.89 -11.29
C ASN A 50 0.87 -3.51 -10.80
N SER A 51 2.18 -3.24 -10.79
CA SER A 51 2.73 -1.93 -10.40
C SER A 51 2.27 -0.82 -11.35
N PHE A 52 2.20 -1.09 -12.65
CA PHE A 52 1.64 -0.16 -13.62
C PHE A 52 0.15 0.10 -13.34
N GLY A 53 -0.63 -0.93 -13.06
CA GLY A 53 -2.02 -0.80 -12.62
C GLY A 53 -2.16 0.09 -11.38
N MET A 54 -1.27 -0.07 -10.40
CA MET A 54 -1.21 0.78 -9.21
C MET A 54 -0.92 2.25 -9.55
N VAL A 55 0.02 2.52 -10.46
CA VAL A 55 0.31 3.90 -10.92
C VAL A 55 -0.91 4.52 -11.59
N VAL A 56 -1.59 3.78 -12.48
CA VAL A 56 -2.84 4.25 -13.10
C VAL A 56 -3.92 4.51 -12.05
N GLY A 57 -4.05 3.61 -11.07
CA GLY A 57 -4.94 3.79 -9.92
C GLY A 57 -4.63 5.05 -9.11
N ASN A 58 -3.36 5.34 -8.83
CA ASN A 58 -2.91 6.55 -8.15
C ASN A 58 -3.32 7.82 -8.92
N LEU A 59 -3.09 7.87 -10.23
CA LEU A 59 -3.40 9.03 -11.07
C LEU A 59 -4.92 9.25 -11.17
N LEU A 60 -5.67 8.19 -11.42
CA LEU A 60 -7.13 8.26 -11.46
C LEU A 60 -7.72 8.57 -10.10
N GLY A 61 -7.18 7.99 -9.03
CA GLY A 61 -7.58 8.25 -7.66
C GLY A 61 -7.42 9.72 -7.28
N GLY A 62 -6.31 10.38 -7.65
CA GLY A 62 -6.13 11.82 -7.46
C GLY A 62 -7.21 12.63 -8.20
N SER A 63 -7.44 12.34 -9.48
CA SER A 63 -8.47 13.03 -10.29
C SER A 63 -9.89 12.79 -9.75
N LEU A 64 -10.19 11.57 -9.29
CA LEU A 64 -11.48 11.23 -8.68
C LEU A 64 -11.65 11.92 -7.32
N PHE A 65 -10.58 12.01 -6.54
CA PHE A 65 -10.59 12.73 -5.27
C PHE A 65 -11.01 14.18 -5.46
N ASP A 66 -10.43 14.86 -6.46
CA ASP A 66 -10.75 16.26 -6.76
C ASP A 66 -12.19 16.45 -7.25
N LYS A 67 -12.74 15.48 -8.01
CA LYS A 67 -14.06 15.56 -8.62
C LYS A 67 -15.20 15.03 -7.74
N LEU A 68 -14.99 13.91 -7.07
CA LEU A 68 -16.03 13.17 -6.33
C LEU A 68 -15.86 13.27 -4.82
N GLY A 69 -14.70 13.76 -4.36
CA GLY A 69 -14.30 13.79 -2.95
C GLY A 69 -13.67 12.48 -2.46
N GLY A 70 -12.97 12.58 -1.32
CA GLY A 70 -12.16 11.48 -0.79
C GLY A 70 -12.97 10.24 -0.43
N TYR A 71 -14.12 10.41 0.19
CA TYR A 71 -14.98 9.29 0.60
C TYR A 71 -15.36 8.39 -0.58
N LYS A 72 -15.91 8.97 -1.65
CA LYS A 72 -16.33 8.21 -2.83
C LYS A 72 -15.15 7.55 -3.55
N THR A 73 -14.02 8.25 -3.62
CA THR A 73 -12.80 7.72 -4.23
C THR A 73 -12.29 6.49 -3.48
N ILE A 74 -12.22 6.56 -2.15
CA ILE A 74 -11.83 5.43 -1.31
C ILE A 74 -12.80 4.27 -1.48
N LEU A 75 -14.11 4.52 -1.51
CA LEU A 75 -15.10 3.45 -1.72
C LEU A 75 -14.94 2.77 -3.08
N ILE A 76 -14.73 3.53 -4.17
CA ILE A 76 -14.49 2.94 -5.50
C ILE A 76 -13.27 2.02 -5.47
N GLY A 77 -12.14 2.49 -4.90
CA GLY A 77 -10.95 1.66 -4.74
C GLY A 77 -11.21 0.43 -3.88
N THR A 78 -11.93 0.59 -2.76
CA THR A 78 -12.29 -0.50 -1.84
C THR A 78 -13.15 -1.56 -2.52
N PHE A 79 -14.18 -1.18 -3.25
CA PHE A 79 -15.02 -2.12 -3.99
C PHE A 79 -14.25 -2.82 -5.11
N THR A 80 -13.33 -2.12 -5.78
CA THR A 80 -12.44 -2.74 -6.77
C THR A 80 -11.57 -3.80 -6.11
N CYS A 81 -10.97 -3.51 -4.95
CA CYS A 81 -10.17 -4.48 -4.19
C CYS A 81 -11.01 -5.65 -3.67
N LEU A 82 -12.22 -5.40 -3.15
CA LEU A 82 -13.14 -6.45 -2.71
C LEU A 82 -13.53 -7.40 -3.85
N CYS A 83 -13.88 -6.84 -5.00
CA CYS A 83 -14.17 -7.65 -6.19
C CYS A 83 -12.97 -8.52 -6.58
N SER A 84 -11.78 -7.90 -6.64
CA SER A 84 -10.53 -8.59 -6.96
C SER A 84 -10.20 -9.70 -5.98
N THR A 85 -10.26 -9.44 -4.67
CA THR A 85 -9.92 -10.44 -3.63
C THR A 85 -10.96 -11.56 -3.56
N THR A 86 -12.23 -11.27 -3.81
CA THR A 86 -13.28 -12.29 -3.94
C THR A 86 -13.00 -13.20 -5.13
N LEU A 87 -12.65 -12.62 -6.28
CA LEU A 87 -12.34 -13.39 -7.49
C LEU A 87 -11.02 -14.16 -7.35
N LEU A 88 -10.01 -13.61 -6.66
CA LEU A 88 -8.80 -14.34 -6.30
C LEU A 88 -9.10 -15.55 -5.42
N ASN A 89 -10.01 -15.42 -4.46
CA ASN A 89 -10.38 -16.53 -3.58
C ASN A 89 -11.10 -17.66 -4.37
N LEU A 90 -11.91 -17.31 -5.36
CA LEU A 90 -12.68 -18.26 -6.15
C LEU A 90 -11.89 -18.85 -7.34
N PHE A 91 -11.07 -18.00 -7.98
CA PHE A 91 -10.41 -18.31 -9.25
C PHE A 91 -8.96 -17.83 -9.26
N HIS A 92 -8.07 -18.51 -8.51
CA HIS A 92 -6.65 -18.16 -8.40
C HIS A 92 -5.73 -18.97 -9.35
N GLY A 93 -6.30 -19.75 -10.28
CA GLY A 93 -5.54 -20.42 -11.33
C GLY A 93 -5.02 -19.46 -12.41
N TRP A 94 -4.09 -19.96 -13.25
CA TRP A 94 -3.58 -19.18 -14.39
C TRP A 94 -4.59 -19.16 -15.54
N PRO A 95 -4.80 -18.01 -16.24
CA PRO A 95 -4.18 -16.68 -16.07
C PRO A 95 -4.93 -15.75 -15.10
N TRP A 96 -6.02 -16.20 -14.50
CA TRP A 96 -6.92 -15.40 -13.68
C TRP A 96 -6.23 -14.73 -12.51
N TYR A 97 -5.28 -15.43 -11.86
CA TYR A 97 -4.48 -14.86 -10.79
C TYR A 97 -3.83 -13.53 -11.18
N ALA A 98 -3.18 -13.49 -12.35
CA ALA A 98 -2.51 -12.28 -12.84
C ALA A 98 -3.51 -11.14 -13.06
N ILE A 99 -4.67 -11.44 -13.64
CA ILE A 99 -5.71 -10.44 -13.92
C ILE A 99 -6.24 -9.82 -12.62
N TRP A 100 -6.57 -10.67 -11.64
CA TRP A 100 -7.11 -10.19 -10.37
C TRP A 100 -6.04 -9.46 -9.55
N LEU A 101 -4.80 -9.89 -9.61
CA LEU A 101 -3.69 -9.20 -8.95
C LEU A 101 -3.50 -7.78 -9.50
N VAL A 102 -3.56 -7.60 -10.82
CA VAL A 102 -3.48 -6.28 -11.46
C VAL A 102 -4.67 -5.40 -11.06
N LEU A 103 -5.88 -5.96 -11.01
CA LEU A 103 -7.06 -5.24 -10.56
C LEU A 103 -6.96 -4.82 -9.08
N LEU A 104 -6.39 -5.70 -8.24
CA LEU A 104 -6.11 -5.40 -6.82
C LEU A 104 -5.12 -4.24 -6.70
N GLY A 105 -4.02 -4.25 -7.48
CA GLY A 105 -3.06 -3.16 -7.53
C GLY A 105 -3.69 -1.83 -7.95
N PHE A 106 -4.53 -1.85 -8.98
CA PHE A 106 -5.27 -0.69 -9.45
C PHE A 106 -6.18 -0.09 -8.36
N GLY A 107 -6.97 -0.93 -7.67
CA GLY A 107 -7.84 -0.49 -6.57
C GLY A 107 -7.02 0.06 -5.38
N GLY A 108 -5.96 -0.63 -4.98
CA GLY A 108 -5.03 -0.20 -3.92
C GLY A 108 -4.37 1.14 -4.22
N GLY A 109 -4.01 1.36 -5.49
CA GLY A 109 -3.47 2.62 -5.97
C GLY A 109 -4.40 3.81 -5.72
N MET A 110 -5.72 3.65 -5.83
CA MET A 110 -6.67 4.71 -5.52
C MET A 110 -6.81 4.98 -4.01
N ILE A 111 -6.70 3.96 -3.17
CA ILE A 111 -7.00 4.05 -1.73
C ILE A 111 -5.94 4.85 -0.98
N VAL A 112 -4.66 4.48 -1.12
CA VAL A 112 -3.58 4.99 -0.27
C VAL A 112 -3.43 6.52 -0.38
N PRO A 113 -3.28 7.12 -1.58
CA PRO A 113 -3.14 8.56 -1.70
C PRO A 113 -4.42 9.30 -1.27
N ALA A 114 -5.60 8.70 -1.49
CA ALA A 114 -6.87 9.30 -1.07
C ALA A 114 -7.00 9.36 0.46
N ILE A 115 -6.54 8.34 1.20
CA ILE A 115 -6.49 8.39 2.66
C ILE A 115 -5.54 9.49 3.16
N TYR A 116 -4.34 9.61 2.57
CA TYR A 116 -3.40 10.68 2.92
C TYR A 116 -3.99 12.07 2.66
N ALA A 117 -4.59 12.27 1.48
CA ALA A 117 -5.23 13.54 1.13
C ALA A 117 -6.41 13.88 2.06
N MET A 118 -7.25 12.89 2.37
CA MET A 118 -8.37 13.06 3.29
C MET A 118 -7.89 13.41 4.71
N ALA A 119 -6.84 12.76 5.20
CA ALA A 119 -6.30 13.01 6.53
C ALA A 119 -5.75 14.44 6.65
N GLY A 120 -5.06 14.93 5.63
CA GLY A 120 -4.59 16.32 5.57
C GLY A 120 -5.75 17.32 5.52
N ALA A 121 -6.83 17.00 4.81
CA ALA A 121 -8.02 17.84 4.70
C ALA A 121 -8.86 17.89 5.98
N VAL A 122 -8.96 16.74 6.69
CA VAL A 122 -9.73 16.63 7.96
C VAL A 122 -9.01 17.32 9.11
N TRP A 123 -7.69 17.27 9.16
CA TRP A 123 -6.90 17.90 10.20
C TRP A 123 -5.71 18.70 9.64
N PRO A 124 -5.98 19.87 9.02
CA PRO A 124 -4.92 20.71 8.42
C PRO A 124 -3.82 21.14 9.41
N ASN A 125 -4.20 21.40 10.66
CA ASN A 125 -3.26 21.82 11.71
C ASN A 125 -2.38 20.66 12.24
N GLY A 126 -2.70 19.41 11.89
CA GLY A 126 -1.92 18.23 12.26
C GLY A 126 -0.60 18.10 11.49
N GLY A 127 -0.55 18.65 10.27
CA GLY A 127 0.65 18.69 9.43
C GLY A 127 1.40 17.35 9.40
N ARG A 128 2.71 17.40 9.69
CA ARG A 128 3.59 16.23 9.74
C ARG A 128 3.07 15.12 10.67
N GLN A 129 2.39 15.45 11.78
CA GLN A 129 1.92 14.48 12.76
C GLN A 129 0.84 13.56 12.17
N THR A 130 -0.06 14.11 11.34
CA THR A 130 -1.08 13.35 10.63
C THR A 130 -0.46 12.31 9.69
N PHE A 131 0.47 12.76 8.86
CA PHE A 131 1.14 11.88 7.87
C PHE A 131 1.99 10.81 8.55
N ASN A 132 2.69 11.16 9.64
CA ASN A 132 3.47 10.20 10.41
C ASN A 132 2.59 9.10 11.04
N ALA A 133 1.42 9.45 11.57
CA ALA A 133 0.51 8.47 12.15
C ALA A 133 0.02 7.46 11.10
N ILE A 134 -0.31 7.91 9.88
CA ILE A 134 -0.72 7.04 8.78
C ILE A 134 0.46 6.19 8.30
N TYR A 135 1.65 6.78 8.16
CA TYR A 135 2.86 6.04 7.78
C TYR A 135 3.21 4.95 8.79
N LEU A 136 3.05 5.24 10.09
CA LEU A 136 3.23 4.27 11.16
C LEU A 136 2.25 3.10 11.02
N ALA A 137 0.98 3.42 10.76
CA ALA A 137 -0.06 2.42 10.52
C ALA A 137 0.25 1.52 9.30
N GLN A 138 0.81 2.09 8.23
CA GLN A 138 1.27 1.30 7.07
C GLN A 138 2.35 0.29 7.48
N ASN A 139 3.37 0.72 8.23
CA ASN A 139 4.45 -0.19 8.65
C ASN A 139 3.98 -1.27 9.62
N ILE A 140 3.04 -0.95 10.53
CA ILE A 140 2.35 -1.94 11.35
C ILE A 140 1.60 -2.93 10.46
N GLY A 141 0.88 -2.43 9.46
CA GLY A 141 0.15 -3.26 8.50
C GLY A 141 1.06 -4.20 7.72
N VAL A 142 2.20 -3.71 7.24
CA VAL A 142 3.21 -4.54 6.56
C VAL A 142 3.75 -5.63 7.49
N ALA A 143 4.14 -5.26 8.70
CA ALA A 143 4.70 -6.22 9.67
C ALA A 143 3.69 -7.32 10.03
N LEU A 144 2.45 -6.95 10.34
CA LEU A 144 1.40 -7.90 10.70
C LEU A 144 0.99 -8.77 9.51
N GLY A 145 0.75 -8.15 8.34
CA GLY A 145 0.29 -8.87 7.16
C GLY A 145 1.34 -9.85 6.64
N ALA A 146 2.61 -9.46 6.60
CA ALA A 146 3.70 -10.35 6.19
C ALA A 146 3.90 -11.50 7.17
N ALA A 147 3.93 -11.22 8.50
CA ALA A 147 4.08 -12.27 9.51
C ALA A 147 2.96 -13.30 9.45
N LEU A 148 1.71 -12.83 9.46
CA LEU A 148 0.54 -13.69 9.39
C LEU A 148 0.44 -14.40 8.04
N GLY A 149 0.77 -13.71 6.94
CA GLY A 149 0.77 -14.27 5.59
C GLY A 149 1.72 -15.44 5.44
N GLY A 150 2.98 -15.30 5.92
CA GLY A 150 3.96 -16.38 5.89
C GLY A 150 3.56 -17.58 6.74
N PHE A 151 3.03 -17.33 7.95
CA PHE A 151 2.54 -18.39 8.82
C PHE A 151 1.35 -19.14 8.20
N VAL A 152 0.39 -18.42 7.64
CA VAL A 152 -0.79 -19.01 6.99
C VAL A 152 -0.42 -19.76 5.72
N ALA A 153 0.58 -19.29 4.97
CA ALA A 153 1.07 -19.92 3.75
C ALA A 153 1.63 -21.32 3.97
N GLU A 154 2.21 -21.60 5.14
CA GLU A 154 2.71 -22.94 5.47
C GLU A 154 1.61 -23.99 5.55
N PHE A 155 0.37 -23.59 5.82
CA PHE A 155 -0.77 -24.49 5.81
C PHE A 155 -1.40 -24.61 4.42
N SER A 156 -1.71 -23.47 3.78
CA SER A 156 -2.24 -23.43 2.43
C SER A 156 -2.30 -22.00 1.90
N PHE A 157 -1.96 -21.82 0.62
CA PHE A 157 -2.15 -20.52 -0.06
C PHE A 157 -3.62 -20.08 -0.13
N ASN A 158 -4.58 -21.01 -0.14
CA ASN A 158 -6.01 -20.66 -0.13
C ASN A 158 -6.40 -19.82 1.12
N TYR A 159 -5.80 -20.12 2.27
CA TYR A 159 -6.05 -19.34 3.48
C TYR A 159 -5.51 -17.91 3.39
N ILE A 160 -4.47 -17.68 2.59
CA ILE A 160 -3.95 -16.32 2.34
C ILE A 160 -4.99 -15.49 1.60
N PHE A 161 -5.61 -16.06 0.56
CA PHE A 161 -6.66 -15.36 -0.21
C PHE A 161 -7.87 -15.07 0.67
N MET A 162 -8.27 -16.00 1.52
CA MET A 162 -9.35 -15.81 2.49
C MET A 162 -9.01 -14.73 3.51
N ALA A 163 -7.81 -14.75 4.09
CA ALA A 163 -7.35 -13.75 5.05
C ALA A 163 -7.30 -12.35 4.42
N ASN A 164 -6.78 -12.24 3.19
CA ASN A 164 -6.77 -11.02 2.41
C ASN A 164 -8.21 -10.48 2.19
N LEU A 165 -9.14 -11.33 1.79
CA LEU A 165 -10.55 -10.96 1.61
C LEU A 165 -11.18 -10.46 2.93
N ILE A 166 -10.95 -11.16 4.04
CA ILE A 166 -11.46 -10.75 5.36
C ILE A 166 -10.95 -9.35 5.71
N MET A 167 -9.67 -9.05 5.50
CA MET A 167 -9.10 -7.73 5.79
C MET A 167 -9.73 -6.63 4.93
N TYR A 168 -9.99 -6.90 3.64
CA TYR A 168 -10.68 -5.93 2.78
C TYR A 168 -12.15 -5.76 3.15
N VAL A 169 -12.83 -6.79 3.63
CA VAL A 169 -14.19 -6.67 4.18
C VAL A 169 -14.19 -5.79 5.44
N LEU A 170 -13.25 -6.02 6.38
CA LEU A 170 -13.11 -5.18 7.57
C LEU A 170 -12.78 -3.73 7.20
N PHE A 171 -11.88 -3.54 6.24
CA PHE A 171 -11.56 -2.21 5.73
C PHE A 171 -12.79 -1.53 5.10
N ALA A 172 -13.59 -2.25 4.30
CA ALA A 172 -14.80 -1.73 3.70
C ALA A 172 -15.83 -1.30 4.75
N ILE A 173 -16.02 -2.10 5.81
CA ILE A 173 -16.90 -1.73 6.92
C ILE A 173 -16.44 -0.41 7.55
N VAL A 174 -15.16 -0.27 7.86
CA VAL A 174 -14.60 0.98 8.41
C VAL A 174 -14.75 2.13 7.42
N ALA A 175 -14.46 1.93 6.14
CA ALA A 175 -14.58 2.98 5.14
C ALA A 175 -16.02 3.46 4.98
N ILE A 176 -16.99 2.55 4.89
CA ILE A 176 -18.41 2.89 4.74
C ILE A 176 -18.94 3.63 5.98
N THR A 177 -18.56 3.19 7.18
CA THR A 177 -19.14 3.70 8.43
C THR A 177 -18.44 4.94 8.96
N GLN A 178 -17.12 5.11 8.71
CA GLN A 178 -16.31 6.11 9.39
C GLN A 178 -15.68 7.15 8.44
N PHE A 179 -15.61 6.93 7.13
CA PHE A 179 -14.90 7.82 6.23
C PHE A 179 -15.80 8.88 5.55
N ASN A 180 -17.09 8.88 5.85
CA ASN A 180 -17.96 9.97 5.41
C ASN A 180 -17.75 11.21 6.30
N LEU A 181 -16.56 11.80 6.17
CA LEU A 181 -16.10 12.92 6.98
C LEU A 181 -16.39 14.23 6.29
N GLU A 182 -16.82 15.23 7.05
CA GLU A 182 -16.92 16.62 6.55
C GLU A 182 -15.50 17.15 6.30
N ILE A 183 -15.17 17.33 5.04
CA ILE A 183 -13.91 17.96 4.61
C ILE A 183 -14.11 19.47 4.68
N ASN A 184 -13.25 20.17 5.44
CA ASN A 184 -13.24 21.62 5.42
C ASN A 184 -13.03 22.13 4.00
N ALA A 185 -14.06 22.75 3.41
CA ALA A 185 -14.07 23.29 2.05
C ALA A 185 -12.98 24.35 1.77
N LYS A 186 -12.21 24.75 2.80
CA LYS A 186 -11.05 25.64 2.69
C LYS A 186 -9.78 24.98 2.18
N PHE A 187 -9.76 23.65 2.03
CA PHE A 187 -8.67 22.96 1.36
C PHE A 187 -8.83 23.12 -0.16
N LYS A 188 -8.60 24.35 -0.64
CA LYS A 188 -8.35 24.57 -2.06
C LYS A 188 -6.99 23.96 -2.38
N PRO A 189 -6.85 23.19 -3.47
CA PRO A 189 -5.54 22.85 -3.99
C PRO A 189 -4.75 24.15 -4.09
N GLN A 190 -3.56 24.16 -3.50
CA GLN A 190 -2.69 25.35 -3.56
C GLN A 190 -2.52 25.70 -5.03
N ASP A 191 -2.73 26.98 -5.37
CA ASP A 191 -2.64 27.47 -6.75
C ASP A 191 -1.42 26.85 -7.43
N SER A 192 -1.60 26.40 -8.68
CA SER A 192 -0.55 25.78 -9.48
C SER A 192 0.74 26.58 -9.36
N ILE A 193 1.80 25.94 -8.87
CA ILE A 193 3.12 26.57 -8.71
C ILE A 193 3.50 27.16 -10.07
N ASP A 194 3.67 28.47 -10.15
CA ASP A 194 4.16 29.11 -11.36
C ASP A 194 5.59 28.65 -11.64
N LEU A 195 5.71 27.66 -12.53
CA LEU A 195 6.99 27.10 -12.97
C LEU A 195 7.81 28.07 -13.83
N LYS A 196 7.29 29.25 -14.20
CA LYS A 196 8.03 30.24 -14.99
C LYS A 196 9.09 30.95 -14.16
N SER A 197 8.94 31.04 -12.85
CA SER A 197 9.94 31.61 -11.96
C SER A 197 11.21 30.75 -11.93
N LYS A 198 12.39 31.37 -12.06
CA LYS A 198 13.71 30.71 -11.98
C LYS A 198 13.92 29.97 -10.65
N GLU A 199 13.40 30.52 -9.56
CA GLU A 199 13.45 29.89 -8.23
C GLU A 199 12.57 28.64 -8.14
N ASN A 200 11.36 28.69 -8.68
CA ASN A 200 10.45 27.56 -8.71
C ASN A 200 10.99 26.43 -9.59
N LYS A 201 11.67 26.76 -10.72
CA LYS A 201 12.39 25.77 -11.54
C LYS A 201 13.50 25.06 -10.76
N LYS A 202 14.31 25.80 -9.99
CA LYS A 202 15.37 25.19 -9.16
C LYS A 202 14.79 24.25 -8.09
N ARG A 203 13.72 24.69 -7.40
CA ARG A 203 13.01 23.86 -6.41
C ARG A 203 12.42 22.61 -7.03
N PHE A 204 11.81 22.74 -8.21
CA PHE A 204 11.28 21.61 -8.97
C PHE A 204 12.39 20.63 -9.37
N THR A 205 13.51 21.12 -9.90
CA THR A 205 14.66 20.28 -10.25
C THR A 205 15.22 19.55 -9.03
N ALA A 206 15.37 20.24 -7.90
CA ALA A 206 15.82 19.60 -6.66
C ALA A 206 14.86 18.51 -6.18
N MET A 207 13.56 18.75 -6.26
CA MET A 207 12.53 17.75 -5.96
C MET A 207 12.65 16.54 -6.88
N MET A 208 12.81 16.75 -8.19
CA MET A 208 12.96 15.66 -9.17
C MET A 208 14.23 14.84 -8.93
N LEU A 209 15.34 15.47 -8.53
CA LEU A 209 16.56 14.75 -8.16
C LEU A 209 16.36 13.88 -6.93
N VAL A 210 15.69 14.40 -5.89
CA VAL A 210 15.33 13.60 -4.70
C VAL A 210 14.43 12.42 -5.07
N CYS A 211 13.42 12.64 -5.92
CA CYS A 211 12.55 11.56 -6.41
C CYS A 211 13.35 10.50 -7.20
N ALA A 212 14.30 10.93 -8.05
CA ALA A 212 15.14 10.01 -8.81
C ALA A 212 16.05 9.16 -7.89
N MET A 213 16.68 9.79 -6.89
CA MET A 213 17.48 9.07 -5.88
C MET A 213 16.62 8.08 -5.10
N PHE A 214 15.42 8.48 -4.68
CA PHE A 214 14.47 7.61 -4.01
C PHE A 214 14.06 6.42 -4.89
N ALA A 215 13.81 6.65 -6.19
CA ALA A 215 13.49 5.58 -7.13
C ALA A 215 14.63 4.56 -7.25
N ILE A 216 15.89 4.99 -7.29
CA ILE A 216 17.06 4.09 -7.31
C ILE A 216 17.12 3.22 -6.04
N CYS A 217 16.92 3.83 -4.86
CA CYS A 217 16.84 3.08 -3.60
C CYS A 217 15.69 2.08 -3.61
N TRP A 218 14.54 2.47 -4.19
CA TRP A 218 13.37 1.61 -4.29
C TRP A 218 13.58 0.41 -5.22
N ILE A 219 14.32 0.58 -6.31
CA ILE A 219 14.71 -0.53 -7.22
C ILE A 219 15.50 -1.60 -6.45
N ALA A 220 16.43 -1.19 -5.59
CA ALA A 220 17.15 -2.15 -4.74
C ALA A 220 16.23 -2.81 -3.70
N TYR A 221 15.34 -2.03 -3.08
CA TYR A 221 14.43 -2.53 -2.06
C TYR A 221 13.43 -3.55 -2.60
N ILE A 222 12.88 -3.36 -3.80
CA ILE A 222 11.87 -4.26 -4.38
C ILE A 222 12.43 -5.67 -4.67
N GLN A 223 13.77 -5.86 -4.70
CA GLN A 223 14.37 -7.18 -4.86
C GLN A 223 14.03 -8.13 -3.71
N TRP A 224 13.72 -7.61 -2.53
CA TRP A 224 13.23 -8.41 -1.41
C TRP A 224 11.92 -9.13 -1.72
N GLU A 225 11.05 -8.50 -2.48
CA GLU A 225 9.75 -9.04 -2.85
C GLU A 225 9.85 -10.03 -4.02
N THR A 226 10.76 -9.80 -4.94
CA THR A 226 10.84 -10.56 -6.18
C THR A 226 11.93 -11.63 -6.15
N THR A 227 13.18 -11.22 -6.18
CA THR A 227 14.34 -12.11 -6.38
C THR A 227 14.69 -12.85 -5.08
N ILE A 228 14.77 -12.13 -3.97
CA ILE A 228 15.20 -12.71 -2.69
C ILE A 228 14.14 -13.69 -2.15
N ALA A 229 12.85 -13.40 -2.34
CA ALA A 229 11.77 -14.32 -1.99
C ALA A 229 11.97 -15.71 -2.63
N SER A 230 12.25 -15.76 -3.92
CA SER A 230 12.48 -17.03 -4.62
C SER A 230 13.84 -17.66 -4.26
N PHE A 231 14.87 -16.87 -4.02
CA PHE A 231 16.18 -17.36 -3.61
C PHE A 231 16.13 -18.04 -2.25
N THR A 232 15.43 -17.46 -1.26
CA THR A 232 15.29 -18.05 0.08
C THR A 232 14.64 -19.42 0.01
N GLN A 233 13.62 -19.62 -0.84
CA GLN A 233 13.03 -20.93 -1.05
C GLN A 233 14.02 -21.92 -1.65
N SER A 234 14.90 -21.49 -2.57
CA SER A 234 15.88 -22.38 -3.20
C SER A 234 16.95 -22.91 -2.23
N ILE A 235 17.17 -22.25 -1.11
CA ILE A 235 18.08 -22.67 -0.03
C ILE A 235 17.35 -23.22 1.21
N ASN A 236 16.09 -23.68 1.01
CA ASN A 236 15.23 -24.32 2.03
C ASN A 236 14.90 -23.42 3.25
N ILE A 237 14.86 -22.11 3.09
CA ILE A 237 14.30 -21.21 4.11
C ILE A 237 12.78 -21.24 3.96
N SER A 238 12.04 -21.49 5.06
CA SER A 238 10.58 -21.57 5.03
C SER A 238 9.93 -20.20 4.72
N MET A 239 8.68 -20.24 4.25
CA MET A 239 7.90 -19.02 3.97
C MET A 239 7.71 -18.18 5.23
N SER A 240 7.50 -18.82 6.37
CA SER A 240 7.39 -18.16 7.67
C SER A 240 8.69 -17.45 8.04
N GLN A 241 9.84 -18.11 7.91
CA GLN A 241 11.15 -17.51 8.18
C GLN A 241 11.42 -16.30 7.25
N TYR A 242 11.10 -16.41 5.96
CA TYR A 242 11.21 -15.29 5.03
C TYR A 242 10.29 -14.13 5.43
N SER A 243 9.06 -14.42 5.81
CA SER A 243 8.07 -13.39 6.21
C SER A 243 8.44 -12.69 7.52
N VAL A 244 9.17 -13.34 8.43
CA VAL A 244 9.72 -12.71 9.64
C VAL A 244 10.67 -11.57 9.30
N LEU A 245 11.40 -11.62 8.20
CA LEU A 245 12.26 -10.51 7.76
C LEU A 245 11.47 -9.22 7.50
N TRP A 246 10.28 -9.34 6.92
CA TRP A 246 9.36 -8.21 6.72
C TRP A 246 8.83 -7.66 8.04
N THR A 247 8.54 -8.54 8.98
CA THR A 247 8.13 -8.17 10.34
C THR A 247 9.23 -7.41 11.06
N ILE A 248 10.49 -7.89 11.00
CA ILE A 248 11.66 -7.21 11.56
C ILE A 248 11.83 -5.83 10.90
N ASN A 249 11.73 -5.74 9.57
CA ASN A 249 11.79 -4.47 8.85
C ASN A 249 10.74 -3.47 9.38
N GLY A 250 9.48 -3.90 9.48
CA GLY A 250 8.41 -3.06 10.03
C GLY A 250 8.68 -2.60 11.46
N ILE A 251 9.11 -3.49 12.34
CA ILE A 251 9.44 -3.17 13.74
C ILE A 251 10.63 -2.20 13.79
N MET A 252 11.66 -2.41 12.98
CA MET A 252 12.83 -1.51 12.94
C MET A 252 12.39 -0.08 12.56
N ILE A 253 11.49 0.08 11.60
CA ILE A 253 10.94 1.40 11.23
C ILE A 253 10.19 2.02 12.41
N LEU A 254 9.37 1.24 13.12
CA LEU A 254 8.63 1.70 14.30
C LEU A 254 9.56 2.20 15.41
N VAL A 255 10.64 1.48 15.67
CA VAL A 255 11.61 1.82 16.71
C VAL A 255 12.52 2.97 16.29
N ALA A 256 12.92 3.02 15.02
CA ALA A 256 13.80 4.06 14.50
C ALA A 256 13.13 5.45 14.40
N GLN A 257 11.84 5.51 14.10
CA GLN A 257 11.13 6.78 13.93
C GLN A 257 11.24 7.74 15.13
N PRO A 258 10.96 7.33 16.38
CA PRO A 258 11.11 8.24 17.53
C PRO A 258 12.57 8.64 17.79
N LEU A 259 13.54 7.80 17.42
CA LEU A 259 14.97 8.09 17.58
C LEU A 259 15.47 9.12 16.56
N ILE A 260 14.95 9.06 15.33
CA ILE A 260 15.35 9.96 14.23
C ILE A 260 14.62 11.31 14.32
N ARG A 261 13.41 11.33 14.90
CA ARG A 261 12.59 12.54 15.02
C ARG A 261 13.31 13.77 15.57
N PRO A 262 14.10 13.71 16.67
CA PRO A 262 14.80 14.87 17.21
C PRO A 262 15.99 15.32 16.35
N ILE A 263 16.46 14.50 15.40
CA ILE A 263 17.62 14.82 14.56
C ILE A 263 17.18 15.62 13.31
N ILE A 264 15.91 15.50 12.91
CA ILE A 264 15.36 16.12 11.68
C ILE A 264 14.66 17.47 11.98
N ILE A 265 14.56 17.87 13.25
CA ILE A 265 14.08 19.18 13.68
C ILE A 265 15.25 20.13 13.73
#